data_28555861f6e84bc007a0e0d7450c5f11
#
_entry.id   28555861f6e84bc007a0e0d7450c5f11
#
_cell.length_a   1.000
_cell.length_b   1.000
_cell.length_c   1.000
_cell.angle_alpha   90.00
_cell.angle_beta   90.00
_cell.angle_gamma   90.00
#
_symmetry.space_group_name_H-M   'P 1'
#
loop_
_entity.id
_entity.type
_entity.pdbx_description
1 polymer ?
#
loop_
_entity_poly.entity_id
_entity_poly.type
_entity_poly.pdbx_seq_one_letter_code
_entity_poly.pdbx_strand_id
1 'polypeptide(L)'
;MNKQALLFYPLLGVVLLGLFVGGLAYGAVPIPLDHVMDILLGKGSDKIAWQNIVLQSRLPQAITALLAGASLATSGLLLQTLFRNPLAGPSILGISDGANLGVAAIMLYFGGTLGRFTDWPISGYMAVILAAFVGACVILGLIIYFSAKVKNNVMLLIIGIMIGYLASSVISILNYYSSTDRVHAFVMWGLGNFSGVSLEQLPFFGTCALIGLLLAILLIKPLNALLLGEMYAANLGIQIKRTRIVILLCTGILTATTTAFCGPISFVGLAVPHIARLMLGSSNHKILVPVTMLTGSCVALLCNMLMVVPGNNTILPLNAVTPMLGAPVIIYVIVNRKNIQYFN
;
A
#
# COMPACT_ATOMS: atom_id res chain seq x y z
N MET A 1 -20.28 -4.05 21.40
CA MET A 1 -18.91 -3.65 21.03
C MET A 1 -17.97 -4.44 21.92
N ASN A 2 -17.02 -5.19 21.37
CA ASN A 2 -16.15 -6.07 22.15
C ASN A 2 -15.26 -5.19 23.05
N LYS A 3 -15.20 -5.46 24.38
CA LYS A 3 -14.41 -4.66 25.34
C LYS A 3 -12.94 -4.52 24.92
N GLN A 4 -12.40 -5.53 24.24
CA GLN A 4 -11.04 -5.52 23.69
C GLN A 4 -10.85 -4.46 22.59
N ALA A 5 -11.83 -4.30 21.68
CA ALA A 5 -11.74 -3.29 20.63
C ALA A 5 -11.69 -1.86 21.17
N LEU A 6 -12.40 -1.60 22.28
CA LEU A 6 -12.42 -0.28 22.92
C LEU A 6 -11.04 0.12 23.46
N LEU A 7 -10.23 -0.89 23.84
CA LEU A 7 -8.87 -0.65 24.36
C LEU A 7 -7.84 -0.47 23.23
N PHE A 8 -8.02 -1.18 22.09
CA PHE A 8 -7.06 -1.12 20.99
C PHE A 8 -7.09 0.18 20.21
N TYR A 9 -8.24 0.84 20.07
CA TYR A 9 -8.33 2.13 19.37
C TYR A 9 -7.45 3.23 19.99
N PRO A 10 -7.58 3.54 21.28
CA PRO A 10 -6.73 4.56 21.90
C PRO A 10 -5.26 4.14 21.95
N LEU A 11 -4.96 2.86 22.19
CA LEU A 11 -3.60 2.34 22.17
C LEU A 11 -2.93 2.54 20.82
N LEU A 12 -3.59 2.12 19.73
CA LEU A 12 -3.07 2.31 18.37
C LEU A 12 -2.97 3.79 18.00
N GLY A 13 -3.91 4.63 18.48
CA GLY A 13 -3.84 6.08 18.30
C GLY A 13 -2.62 6.71 18.95
N VAL A 14 -2.30 6.31 20.18
CA VAL A 14 -1.09 6.77 20.90
C VAL A 14 0.18 6.27 20.20
N VAL A 15 0.23 5.00 19.81
CA VAL A 15 1.37 4.42 19.09
C VAL A 15 1.56 5.12 17.73
N LEU A 16 0.48 5.37 16.99
CA LEU A 16 0.50 6.08 15.72
C LEU A 16 1.09 7.48 15.88
N LEU A 17 0.60 8.23 16.87
CA LEU A 17 1.07 9.59 17.16
C LEU A 17 2.54 9.57 17.56
N GLY A 18 2.94 8.62 18.42
CA GLY A 18 4.34 8.46 18.83
C GLY A 18 5.26 8.13 17.66
N LEU A 19 4.86 7.21 16.76
CA LEU A 19 5.63 6.87 15.57
C LEU A 19 5.66 8.03 14.55
N PHE A 20 4.57 8.76 14.42
CA PHE A 20 4.51 9.92 13.51
C PHE A 20 5.46 11.03 13.99
N VAL A 21 5.33 11.45 15.24
CA VAL A 21 6.20 12.49 15.83
C VAL A 21 7.65 12.01 15.93
N GLY A 22 7.86 10.75 16.33
CA GLY A 22 9.18 10.13 16.36
C GLY A 22 9.84 10.10 14.98
N GLY A 23 9.09 9.80 13.91
CA GLY A 23 9.58 9.83 12.54
C GLY A 23 9.95 11.23 12.03
N LEU A 24 9.35 12.28 12.58
CA LEU A 24 9.73 13.67 12.28
C LEU A 24 11.04 14.08 12.96
N ALA A 25 11.30 13.56 14.16
CA ALA A 25 12.52 13.85 14.90
C ALA A 25 13.71 12.96 14.47
N TYR A 26 13.42 11.68 14.21
CA TYR A 26 14.41 10.68 13.84
C TYR A 26 14.70 10.66 12.35
N GLY A 27 15.97 10.62 11.97
CA GLY A 27 16.43 10.58 10.58
C GLY A 27 17.94 10.69 10.46
N ALA A 28 18.48 10.75 9.24
CA ALA A 28 19.91 10.90 8.99
C ALA A 28 20.53 12.15 9.69
N VAL A 29 19.75 13.23 9.81
CA VAL A 29 20.11 14.41 10.60
C VAL A 29 19.29 14.38 11.88
N PRO A 30 19.89 14.21 13.08
CA PRO A 30 19.14 14.26 14.33
C PRO A 30 18.64 15.69 14.58
N ILE A 31 17.33 15.84 14.75
CA ILE A 31 16.68 17.12 15.09
C ILE A 31 16.01 16.92 16.46
N PRO A 32 16.34 17.75 17.46
CA PRO A 32 15.70 17.66 18.77
C PRO A 32 14.18 17.86 18.69
N LEU A 33 13.46 17.16 19.56
CA LEU A 33 12.01 17.09 19.52
C LEU A 33 11.34 18.46 19.79
N ASP A 34 11.93 19.27 20.64
CA ASP A 34 11.52 20.65 20.94
C ASP A 34 11.53 21.51 19.67
N HIS A 35 12.61 21.46 18.90
CA HIS A 35 12.70 22.16 17.62
C HIS A 35 11.70 21.65 16.58
N VAL A 36 11.45 20.34 16.53
CA VAL A 36 10.41 19.77 15.64
C VAL A 36 9.04 20.33 16.01
N MET A 37 8.73 20.39 17.31
CA MET A 37 7.44 20.94 17.79
C MET A 37 7.30 22.43 17.50
N ASP A 38 8.37 23.22 17.69
CA ASP A 38 8.36 24.64 17.38
C ASP A 38 8.18 24.91 15.89
N ILE A 39 8.82 24.10 15.01
CA ILE A 39 8.62 24.18 13.56
C ILE A 39 7.17 23.86 13.20
N LEU A 40 6.56 22.80 13.76
CA LEU A 40 5.18 22.41 13.46
C LEU A 40 4.16 23.45 13.97
N LEU A 41 4.47 24.15 15.07
CA LEU A 41 3.65 25.22 15.64
C LEU A 41 3.86 26.59 14.93
N GLY A 42 4.70 26.64 13.90
CA GLY A 42 4.95 27.86 13.13
C GLY A 42 5.86 28.88 13.80
N LYS A 43 6.51 28.52 14.92
CA LYS A 43 7.47 29.40 15.62
C LYS A 43 8.82 29.52 14.89
N GLY A 44 9.04 28.66 13.88
CA GLY A 44 10.29 28.59 13.14
C GLY A 44 11.40 27.85 13.88
N SER A 45 12.59 27.88 13.32
CA SER A 45 13.80 27.33 13.93
C SER A 45 14.97 28.24 13.59
N ASP A 46 15.93 28.39 14.52
CA ASP A 46 17.17 29.13 14.32
C ASP A 46 17.98 28.59 13.12
N LYS A 47 17.74 27.33 12.75
CA LYS A 47 18.37 26.64 11.62
C LYS A 47 17.35 26.41 10.49
N ILE A 48 17.37 27.24 9.45
CA ILE A 48 16.52 27.12 8.25
C ILE A 48 16.60 25.71 7.64
N ALA A 49 17.77 25.08 7.68
CA ALA A 49 17.95 23.70 7.18
C ALA A 49 17.06 22.70 7.92
N TRP A 50 16.87 22.81 9.22
CA TRP A 50 15.99 21.94 9.99
C TRP A 50 14.53 22.14 9.62
N GLN A 51 14.12 23.38 9.45
CA GLN A 51 12.76 23.70 9.00
C GLN A 51 12.45 23.07 7.62
N ASN A 52 13.38 23.17 6.67
CA ASN A 52 13.23 22.56 5.35
C ASN A 52 13.20 21.03 5.43
N ILE A 53 14.05 20.41 6.22
CA ILE A 53 14.07 18.95 6.41
C ILE A 53 12.74 18.46 7.00
N VAL A 54 12.24 19.12 8.04
CA VAL A 54 10.98 18.72 8.69
C VAL A 54 9.79 18.93 7.77
N LEU A 55 9.62 20.12 7.20
CA LEU A 55 8.42 20.49 6.45
C LEU A 55 8.41 19.93 5.03
N GLN A 56 9.55 19.94 4.33
CA GLN A 56 9.57 19.58 2.90
C GLN A 56 9.96 18.12 2.64
N SER A 57 10.57 17.46 3.63
CA SER A 57 10.99 16.05 3.48
C SER A 57 10.26 15.13 4.43
N ARG A 58 10.43 15.28 5.75
CA ARG A 58 9.95 14.32 6.73
C ARG A 58 8.44 14.32 6.90
N LEU A 59 7.80 15.48 6.89
CA LEU A 59 6.35 15.61 7.05
C LEU A 59 5.60 14.97 5.88
N PRO A 60 5.90 15.27 4.59
CA PRO A 60 5.28 14.58 3.47
C PRO A 60 5.54 13.07 3.50
N GLN A 61 6.77 12.65 3.82
CA GLN A 61 7.15 11.25 3.91
C GLN A 61 6.37 10.51 5.00
N ALA A 62 6.21 11.10 6.19
CA ALA A 62 5.44 10.51 7.29
C ALA A 62 3.94 10.40 6.96
N ILE A 63 3.34 11.45 6.35
CA ILE A 63 1.94 11.40 5.90
C ILE A 63 1.77 10.36 4.81
N THR A 64 2.70 10.28 3.86
CA THR A 64 2.69 9.27 2.81
C THR A 64 2.78 7.85 3.39
N ALA A 65 3.68 7.59 4.32
CA ALA A 65 3.81 6.31 5.00
C ALA A 65 2.51 5.91 5.72
N LEU A 66 1.91 6.85 6.44
CA LEU A 66 0.64 6.67 7.15
C LEU A 66 -0.48 6.24 6.18
N LEU A 67 -0.70 7.00 5.11
CA LEU A 67 -1.76 6.75 4.15
C LEU A 67 -1.49 5.50 3.30
N ALA A 68 -0.25 5.28 2.88
CA ALA A 68 0.16 4.10 2.13
C ALA A 68 -0.02 2.81 2.95
N GLY A 69 0.39 2.85 4.22
CA GLY A 69 0.21 1.73 5.14
C GLY A 69 -1.26 1.37 5.35
N ALA A 70 -2.11 2.36 5.64
CA ALA A 70 -3.56 2.18 5.74
C ALA A 70 -4.15 1.61 4.44
N SER A 71 -3.75 2.17 3.29
CA SER A 71 -4.26 1.78 1.96
C SER A 71 -3.92 0.33 1.62
N LEU A 72 -2.65 -0.05 1.73
CA LEU A 72 -2.21 -1.41 1.40
C LEU A 72 -2.79 -2.45 2.36
N ALA A 73 -2.79 -2.16 3.67
CA ALA A 73 -3.36 -3.06 4.66
C ALA A 73 -4.86 -3.29 4.43
N THR A 74 -5.61 -2.21 4.17
CA THR A 74 -7.04 -2.30 3.86
C THR A 74 -7.29 -3.06 2.56
N SER A 75 -6.55 -2.74 1.51
CA SER A 75 -6.60 -3.46 0.23
C SER A 75 -6.38 -4.97 0.42
N GLY A 76 -5.38 -5.36 1.21
CA GLY A 76 -5.13 -6.75 1.56
C GLY A 76 -6.30 -7.40 2.31
N LEU A 77 -6.86 -6.73 3.31
CA LEU A 77 -8.02 -7.23 4.05
C LEU A 77 -9.23 -7.49 3.16
N LEU A 78 -9.52 -6.55 2.24
CA LEU A 78 -10.61 -6.67 1.28
C LEU A 78 -10.44 -7.90 0.39
N LEU A 79 -9.22 -8.12 -0.13
CA LEU A 79 -8.92 -9.26 -1.00
C LEU A 79 -8.93 -10.59 -0.24
N GLN A 80 -8.37 -10.64 0.96
CA GLN A 80 -8.43 -11.84 1.81
C GLN A 80 -9.88 -12.26 2.05
N THR A 81 -10.77 -11.31 2.28
CA THR A 81 -12.21 -11.59 2.48
C THR A 81 -12.88 -12.01 1.17
N LEU A 82 -12.64 -11.30 0.07
CA LEU A 82 -13.22 -11.61 -1.24
C LEU A 82 -12.86 -13.01 -1.71
N PHE A 83 -11.57 -13.36 -1.62
CA PHE A 83 -11.05 -14.66 -2.07
C PHE A 83 -11.19 -15.77 -1.03
N ARG A 84 -11.65 -15.43 0.19
CA ARG A 84 -11.65 -16.35 1.34
C ARG A 84 -10.29 -17.06 1.48
N ASN A 85 -9.24 -16.32 1.21
CA ASN A 85 -7.87 -16.81 1.26
C ASN A 85 -7.01 -15.85 2.10
N PRO A 86 -6.49 -16.31 3.24
CA PRO A 86 -5.67 -15.48 4.11
C PRO A 86 -4.36 -15.03 3.46
N LEU A 87 -3.91 -15.68 2.40
CA LEU A 87 -2.70 -15.32 1.67
C LEU A 87 -2.97 -14.39 0.49
N ALA A 88 -4.23 -14.01 0.20
CA ALA A 88 -4.53 -13.05 -0.84
C ALA A 88 -4.01 -11.65 -0.47
N GLY A 89 -3.32 -11.03 -1.41
CA GLY A 89 -2.78 -9.68 -1.26
C GLY A 89 -2.86 -8.89 -2.56
N PRO A 90 -2.69 -7.56 -2.52
CA PRO A 90 -2.83 -6.73 -3.72
C PRO A 90 -1.81 -7.06 -4.82
N SER A 91 -0.62 -7.52 -4.47
CA SER A 91 0.40 -7.98 -5.42
C SER A 91 0.00 -9.25 -6.18
N ILE A 92 -0.80 -10.13 -5.58
CA ILE A 92 -1.20 -11.40 -6.21
C ILE A 92 -2.21 -11.18 -7.37
N LEU A 93 -2.96 -10.08 -7.36
CA LEU A 93 -3.86 -9.74 -8.46
C LEU A 93 -3.15 -9.12 -9.67
N GLY A 94 -1.83 -8.94 -9.63
CA GLY A 94 -1.07 -8.35 -10.73
C GLY A 94 -1.22 -6.83 -10.87
N ILE A 95 -1.97 -6.14 -10.00
CA ILE A 95 -2.16 -4.67 -10.09
C ILE A 95 -0.82 -3.95 -9.95
N SER A 96 0.01 -4.36 -8.99
CA SER A 96 1.36 -3.83 -8.83
C SER A 96 2.27 -4.20 -10.01
N ASP A 97 2.09 -5.39 -10.61
CA ASP A 97 2.85 -5.79 -11.79
C ASP A 97 2.46 -4.97 -13.02
N GLY A 98 1.18 -4.57 -13.12
CA GLY A 98 0.72 -3.60 -14.11
C GLY A 98 1.39 -2.24 -13.95
N ALA A 99 1.48 -1.73 -12.72
CA ALA A 99 2.22 -0.50 -12.44
C ALA A 99 3.70 -0.63 -12.82
N ASN A 100 4.35 -1.75 -12.43
CA ASN A 100 5.73 -2.06 -12.79
C ASN A 100 5.93 -2.08 -14.31
N LEU A 101 5.00 -2.70 -15.06
CA LEU A 101 5.04 -2.75 -16.51
C LEU A 101 4.93 -1.36 -17.14
N GLY A 102 4.02 -0.52 -16.64
CA GLY A 102 3.88 0.87 -17.09
C GLY A 102 5.17 1.66 -16.87
N VAL A 103 5.76 1.55 -15.68
CA VAL A 103 7.04 2.22 -15.36
C VAL A 103 8.20 1.67 -16.19
N ALA A 104 8.26 0.34 -16.37
CA ALA A 104 9.26 -0.28 -17.22
C ALA A 104 9.20 0.25 -18.66
N ALA A 105 8.00 0.40 -19.22
CA ALA A 105 7.82 0.99 -20.54
C ALA A 105 8.38 2.41 -20.61
N ILE A 106 8.10 3.27 -19.63
CA ILE A 106 8.61 4.64 -19.61
C ILE A 106 10.12 4.70 -19.34
N MET A 107 10.61 4.00 -18.33
CA MET A 107 12.02 4.12 -17.93
C MET A 107 12.95 3.36 -18.86
N LEU A 108 12.60 2.14 -19.25
CA LEU A 108 13.48 1.26 -20.01
C LEU A 108 13.42 1.53 -21.51
N TYR A 109 12.21 1.72 -22.06
CA TYR A 109 12.04 1.92 -23.51
C TYR A 109 12.12 3.39 -23.89
N PHE A 110 11.35 4.28 -23.24
CA PHE A 110 11.30 5.71 -23.58
C PHE A 110 12.38 6.57 -22.90
N GLY A 111 13.20 6.02 -22.03
CA GLY A 111 14.31 6.73 -21.37
C GLY A 111 13.87 7.75 -20.32
N GLY A 112 12.73 7.53 -19.69
CA GLY A 112 12.23 8.36 -18.59
C GLY A 112 11.49 9.63 -19.01
N THR A 113 11.29 9.88 -20.30
CA THR A 113 10.63 11.10 -20.81
C THR A 113 9.51 10.76 -21.78
N LEU A 114 8.35 11.37 -21.61
CA LEU A 114 7.26 11.36 -22.59
C LEU A 114 7.41 12.45 -23.65
N GLY A 115 8.44 13.31 -23.56
CA GLY A 115 8.63 14.47 -24.40
C GLY A 115 8.81 14.22 -25.91
N ARG A 116 8.84 12.96 -26.35
CA ARG A 116 8.79 12.59 -27.77
C ARG A 116 7.37 12.45 -28.32
N PHE A 117 6.35 12.40 -27.46
CA PHE A 117 4.96 12.12 -27.84
C PHE A 117 3.98 13.22 -27.45
N THR A 118 4.38 14.17 -26.60
CA THR A 118 3.52 15.27 -26.17
C THR A 118 4.34 16.55 -26.11
N ASP A 119 3.80 17.63 -26.66
CA ASP A 119 4.36 18.98 -26.50
C ASP A 119 4.23 19.51 -25.05
N TRP A 120 3.73 18.70 -24.15
CA TRP A 120 3.60 19.01 -22.73
C TRP A 120 4.89 18.63 -21.99
N PRO A 121 5.48 19.56 -21.23
CA PRO A 121 6.67 19.29 -20.42
C PRO A 121 6.31 18.50 -19.16
N ILE A 122 5.91 17.24 -19.32
CA ILE A 122 5.71 16.34 -18.18
C ILE A 122 7.09 15.96 -17.66
N SER A 123 7.42 16.39 -16.43
CA SER A 123 8.69 16.02 -15.78
C SER A 123 8.83 14.50 -15.72
N GLY A 124 10.06 13.99 -15.84
CA GLY A 124 10.30 12.54 -15.90
C GLY A 124 9.65 11.75 -14.75
N TYR A 125 9.62 12.33 -13.54
CA TYR A 125 8.97 11.71 -12.38
C TYR A 125 7.44 11.64 -12.52
N MET A 126 6.80 12.68 -13.03
CA MET A 126 5.35 12.67 -13.28
C MET A 126 4.96 11.66 -14.37
N ALA A 127 5.81 11.51 -15.39
CA ALA A 127 5.61 10.49 -16.41
C ALA A 127 5.63 9.06 -15.83
N VAL A 128 6.52 8.80 -14.87
CA VAL A 128 6.61 7.53 -14.15
C VAL A 128 5.34 7.27 -13.34
N ILE A 129 4.84 8.26 -12.58
CA ILE A 129 3.59 8.13 -11.80
C ILE A 129 2.41 7.83 -12.73
N LEU A 130 2.25 8.59 -13.82
CA LEU A 130 1.16 8.39 -14.77
C LEU A 130 1.23 7.01 -15.43
N ALA A 131 2.43 6.59 -15.84
CA ALA A 131 2.62 5.27 -16.45
C ALA A 131 2.32 4.13 -15.48
N ALA A 132 2.75 4.25 -14.22
CA ALA A 132 2.41 3.29 -13.17
C ALA A 132 0.90 3.20 -12.96
N PHE A 133 0.23 4.36 -12.88
CA PHE A 133 -1.22 4.41 -12.68
C PHE A 133 -1.97 3.81 -13.86
N VAL A 134 -1.60 4.16 -15.10
CA VAL A 134 -2.21 3.59 -16.32
C VAL A 134 -1.99 2.09 -16.39
N GLY A 135 -0.76 1.61 -16.14
CA GLY A 135 -0.46 0.17 -16.13
C GLY A 135 -1.28 -0.59 -15.09
N ALA A 136 -1.40 -0.05 -13.87
CA ALA A 136 -2.26 -0.62 -12.84
C ALA A 136 -3.74 -0.64 -13.24
N CYS A 137 -4.25 0.43 -13.85
CA CYS A 137 -5.63 0.53 -14.35
C CYS A 137 -5.92 -0.48 -15.46
N VAL A 138 -4.98 -0.71 -16.37
CA VAL A 138 -5.12 -1.72 -17.45
C VAL A 138 -5.27 -3.11 -16.85
N ILE A 139 -4.39 -3.50 -15.93
CA ILE A 139 -4.48 -4.81 -15.27
C ILE A 139 -5.76 -4.92 -14.44
N LEU A 140 -6.12 -3.89 -13.68
CA LEU A 140 -7.37 -3.85 -12.94
C LEU A 140 -8.59 -4.04 -13.86
N GLY A 141 -8.60 -3.37 -15.01
CA GLY A 141 -9.63 -3.52 -16.03
C GLY A 141 -9.75 -4.96 -16.56
N LEU A 142 -8.61 -5.61 -16.83
CA LEU A 142 -8.56 -7.02 -17.20
C LEU A 142 -9.10 -7.93 -16.09
N ILE A 143 -8.72 -7.71 -14.85
CA ILE A 143 -9.22 -8.48 -13.70
C ILE A 143 -10.74 -8.31 -13.54
N ILE A 144 -11.26 -7.08 -13.67
CA ILE A 144 -12.70 -6.82 -13.62
C ILE A 144 -13.43 -7.52 -14.77
N TYR A 145 -12.87 -7.48 -15.98
CA TYR A 145 -13.42 -8.16 -17.14
C TYR A 145 -13.51 -9.68 -16.91
N PHE A 146 -12.42 -10.30 -16.44
CA PHE A 146 -12.43 -11.73 -16.13
C PHE A 146 -13.32 -12.05 -14.93
N SER A 147 -13.40 -11.18 -13.93
CA SER A 147 -14.30 -11.33 -12.78
C SER A 147 -15.77 -11.45 -13.17
N ALA A 148 -16.18 -10.82 -14.28
CA ALA A 148 -17.55 -10.96 -14.80
C ALA A 148 -17.80 -12.31 -15.48
N LYS A 149 -16.74 -12.94 -16.05
CA LYS A 149 -16.84 -14.22 -16.79
C LYS A 149 -16.61 -15.45 -15.92
N VAL A 150 -15.78 -15.32 -14.89
CA VAL A 150 -15.35 -16.44 -14.04
C VAL A 150 -16.22 -16.50 -12.78
N LYS A 151 -16.81 -17.66 -12.49
CA LYS A 151 -17.68 -17.86 -11.33
C LYS A 151 -16.89 -18.11 -10.04
N ASN A 152 -15.68 -18.69 -10.14
CA ASN A 152 -14.88 -19.11 -9.00
C ASN A 152 -13.79 -18.07 -8.67
N ASN A 153 -13.75 -17.63 -7.42
CA ASN A 153 -12.76 -16.68 -6.94
C ASN A 153 -11.32 -17.20 -7.06
N VAL A 154 -11.09 -18.51 -6.87
CA VAL A 154 -9.75 -19.11 -7.01
C VAL A 154 -9.25 -19.00 -8.46
N MET A 155 -10.14 -19.21 -9.45
CA MET A 155 -9.77 -19.02 -10.86
C MET A 155 -9.39 -17.57 -11.16
N LEU A 156 -10.11 -16.60 -10.58
CA LEU A 156 -9.77 -15.18 -10.74
C LEU A 156 -8.39 -14.86 -10.16
N LEU A 157 -8.05 -15.45 -9.01
CA LEU A 157 -6.74 -15.30 -8.40
C LEU A 157 -5.64 -15.87 -9.32
N ILE A 158 -5.85 -17.07 -9.88
CA ILE A 158 -4.90 -17.69 -10.82
C ILE A 158 -4.71 -16.82 -12.06
N ILE A 159 -5.79 -16.26 -12.62
CA ILE A 159 -5.72 -15.33 -13.75
C ILE A 159 -4.87 -14.11 -13.39
N GLY A 160 -5.03 -13.55 -12.20
CA GLY A 160 -4.22 -12.42 -11.72
C GLY A 160 -2.72 -12.77 -11.70
N ILE A 161 -2.37 -13.94 -11.15
CA ILE A 161 -0.99 -14.45 -11.11
C ILE A 161 -0.43 -14.62 -12.54
N MET A 162 -1.20 -15.20 -13.46
CA MET A 162 -0.78 -15.40 -14.84
C MET A 162 -0.55 -14.07 -15.58
N ILE A 163 -1.41 -13.08 -15.36
CA ILE A 163 -1.22 -11.72 -15.88
C ILE A 163 0.06 -11.09 -15.31
N GLY A 164 0.33 -11.27 -14.01
CA GLY A 164 1.58 -10.83 -13.39
C GLY A 164 2.81 -11.46 -14.04
N TYR A 165 2.79 -12.76 -14.33
CA TYR A 165 3.89 -13.43 -15.04
C TYR A 165 4.07 -12.91 -16.47
N LEU A 166 2.98 -12.63 -17.19
CA LEU A 166 3.07 -12.00 -18.53
C LEU A 166 3.72 -10.61 -18.44
N ALA A 167 3.29 -9.79 -17.49
CA ALA A 167 3.88 -8.48 -17.25
C ALA A 167 5.38 -8.59 -16.93
N SER A 168 5.76 -9.50 -16.03
CA SER A 168 7.17 -9.77 -15.66
C SER A 168 8.01 -10.24 -16.86
N SER A 169 7.44 -11.05 -17.75
CA SER A 169 8.12 -11.48 -18.97
C SER A 169 8.41 -10.31 -19.92
N VAL A 170 7.44 -9.41 -20.10
CA VAL A 170 7.63 -8.19 -20.91
C VAL A 170 8.68 -7.28 -20.27
N ILE A 171 8.64 -7.09 -18.96
CA ILE A 171 9.64 -6.31 -18.21
C ILE A 171 11.04 -6.91 -18.41
N SER A 172 11.18 -8.24 -18.38
CA SER A 172 12.47 -8.91 -18.60
C SER A 172 13.03 -8.65 -20.01
N ILE A 173 12.16 -8.65 -21.02
CA ILE A 173 12.54 -8.29 -22.40
C ILE A 173 13.00 -6.82 -22.48
N LEU A 174 12.25 -5.91 -21.87
CA LEU A 174 12.61 -4.49 -21.83
C LEU A 174 13.97 -4.26 -21.13
N ASN A 175 14.20 -4.95 -20.00
CA ASN A 175 15.49 -4.91 -19.29
C ASN A 175 16.64 -5.39 -20.16
N TYR A 176 16.46 -6.48 -20.92
CA TYR A 176 17.48 -7.04 -21.77
C TYR A 176 17.97 -6.06 -22.86
N TYR A 177 17.05 -5.28 -23.45
CA TYR A 177 17.37 -4.32 -24.51
C TYR A 177 17.71 -2.92 -23.99
N SER A 178 17.65 -2.68 -22.68
CA SER A 178 17.86 -1.36 -22.08
C SER A 178 19.32 -1.13 -21.70
N SER A 179 19.71 0.15 -21.52
CA SER A 179 21.03 0.51 -20.98
C SER A 179 21.11 0.26 -19.47
N THR A 180 22.32 0.01 -18.98
CA THR A 180 22.58 -0.26 -17.54
C THR A 180 22.01 0.83 -16.62
N ASP A 181 22.16 2.11 -17.00
CA ASP A 181 21.67 3.23 -16.18
C ASP A 181 20.16 3.22 -16.03
N ARG A 182 19.43 2.90 -17.11
CA ARG A 182 17.97 2.80 -17.09
C ARG A 182 17.48 1.62 -16.25
N VAL A 183 18.15 0.48 -16.40
CA VAL A 183 17.88 -0.72 -15.59
C VAL A 183 18.13 -0.40 -14.11
N HIS A 184 19.24 0.26 -13.78
CA HIS A 184 19.53 0.67 -12.40
C HIS A 184 18.45 1.60 -11.85
N ALA A 185 18.05 2.63 -12.62
CA ALA A 185 17.00 3.55 -12.20
C ALA A 185 15.63 2.83 -11.97
N PHE A 186 15.28 1.89 -12.85
CA PHE A 186 14.06 1.08 -12.70
C PHE A 186 14.11 0.19 -11.46
N VAL A 187 15.25 -0.47 -11.21
CA VAL A 187 15.45 -1.29 -10.01
C VAL A 187 15.34 -0.44 -8.74
N MET A 188 15.98 0.75 -8.72
CA MET A 188 15.90 1.66 -7.58
C MET A 188 14.47 2.12 -7.30
N TRP A 189 13.68 2.42 -8.34
CA TRP A 189 12.25 2.73 -8.18
C TRP A 189 11.47 1.52 -7.60
N GLY A 190 11.79 0.31 -8.09
CA GLY A 190 11.16 -0.95 -7.65
C GLY A 190 11.46 -1.32 -6.19
N LEU A 191 12.48 -0.73 -5.57
CA LEU A 191 12.78 -0.94 -4.15
C LEU A 191 11.78 -0.28 -3.21
N GLY A 192 10.96 0.65 -3.72
CA GLY A 192 9.93 1.34 -2.96
C GLY A 192 10.48 2.33 -1.94
N ASN A 193 9.81 3.46 -1.78
CA ASN A 193 10.09 4.45 -0.74
C ASN A 193 8.87 5.34 -0.48
N PHE A 194 8.84 6.01 0.67
CA PHE A 194 7.79 6.99 1.00
C PHE A 194 8.23 8.44 0.72
N SER A 195 9.49 8.68 0.39
CA SER A 195 10.04 10.02 0.16
C SER A 195 9.77 10.56 -1.26
N GLY A 196 9.18 9.74 -2.13
CA GLY A 196 8.88 10.12 -3.51
C GLY A 196 7.71 11.10 -3.66
N VAL A 197 6.91 11.34 -2.62
CA VAL A 197 5.74 12.21 -2.66
C VAL A 197 6.10 13.60 -2.13
N SER A 198 6.08 14.60 -3.00
CA SER A 198 6.28 16.01 -2.61
C SER A 198 5.02 16.60 -1.95
N LEU A 199 5.18 17.75 -1.26
CA LEU A 199 4.05 18.49 -0.69
C LEU A 199 2.99 18.86 -1.74
N GLU A 200 3.41 19.16 -2.96
CA GLU A 200 2.49 19.51 -4.08
C GLU A 200 1.68 18.29 -4.55
N GLN A 201 2.24 17.09 -4.46
CA GLN A 201 1.60 15.84 -4.89
C GLN A 201 0.76 15.21 -3.78
N LEU A 202 1.06 15.53 -2.53
CA LEU A 202 0.40 14.97 -1.35
C LEU A 202 -1.12 15.15 -1.33
N PRO A 203 -1.71 16.30 -1.77
CA PRO A 203 -3.16 16.45 -1.85
C PRO A 203 -3.81 15.44 -2.81
N PHE A 204 -3.22 15.22 -3.98
CA PHE A 204 -3.74 14.23 -4.93
C PHE A 204 -3.62 12.81 -4.40
N PHE A 205 -2.43 12.44 -3.92
CA PHE A 205 -2.20 11.12 -3.29
C PHE A 205 -3.17 10.89 -2.12
N GLY A 206 -3.27 11.87 -1.22
CA GLY A 206 -4.14 11.81 -0.05
C GLY A 206 -5.62 11.69 -0.40
N THR A 207 -6.08 12.46 -1.40
CA THR A 207 -7.48 12.40 -1.85
C THR A 207 -7.82 11.00 -2.40
N CYS A 208 -6.98 10.45 -3.28
CA CYS A 208 -7.18 9.09 -3.82
C CYS A 208 -7.16 8.03 -2.72
N ALA A 209 -6.22 8.10 -1.78
CA ALA A 209 -6.15 7.19 -0.65
C ALA A 209 -7.40 7.29 0.25
N LEU A 210 -7.83 8.51 0.60
CA LEU A 210 -9.01 8.73 1.43
C LEU A 210 -10.29 8.24 0.76
N ILE A 211 -10.46 8.47 -0.55
CA ILE A 211 -11.61 7.93 -1.30
C ILE A 211 -11.63 6.40 -1.21
N GLY A 212 -10.51 5.74 -1.43
CA GLY A 212 -10.43 4.27 -1.32
C GLY A 212 -10.71 3.77 0.10
N LEU A 213 -10.16 4.43 1.13
CA LEU A 213 -10.39 4.07 2.53
C LEU A 213 -11.86 4.29 2.94
N LEU A 214 -12.49 5.36 2.50
CA LEU A 214 -13.93 5.62 2.73
C LEU A 214 -14.80 4.56 2.03
N LEU A 215 -14.47 4.20 0.78
CA LEU A 215 -15.16 3.10 0.08
C LEU A 215 -15.04 1.78 0.84
N ALA A 216 -13.87 1.48 1.42
CA ALA A 216 -13.69 0.28 2.24
C ALA A 216 -14.59 0.27 3.49
N ILE A 217 -14.81 1.43 4.13
CA ILE A 217 -15.75 1.56 5.25
C ILE A 217 -17.20 1.27 4.81
N LEU A 218 -17.60 1.75 3.64
CA LEU A 218 -18.94 1.47 3.08
C LEU A 218 -19.14 -0.02 2.76
N LEU A 219 -18.06 -0.74 2.49
CA LEU A 219 -18.08 -2.19 2.20
C LEU A 219 -18.17 -3.08 3.44
N ILE A 220 -18.15 -2.55 4.67
CA ILE A 220 -18.15 -3.34 5.91
C ILE A 220 -19.32 -4.35 5.97
N LYS A 221 -20.54 -3.93 5.61
CA LYS A 221 -21.71 -4.82 5.63
C LYS A 221 -21.60 -5.96 4.62
N PRO A 222 -21.32 -5.71 3.31
CA PRO A 222 -21.09 -6.77 2.35
C PRO A 222 -19.94 -7.71 2.74
N LEU A 223 -18.84 -7.19 3.28
CA LEU A 223 -17.69 -7.98 3.71
C LEU A 223 -18.06 -8.95 4.84
N ASN A 224 -18.84 -8.51 5.83
CA ASN A 224 -19.31 -9.39 6.89
C ASN A 224 -20.23 -10.50 6.36
N ALA A 225 -21.08 -10.19 5.39
CA ALA A 225 -21.94 -11.20 4.76
C ALA A 225 -21.08 -12.24 3.96
N LEU A 226 -20.03 -11.78 3.26
CA LEU A 226 -19.12 -12.67 2.50
C LEU A 226 -18.31 -13.62 3.40
N LEU A 227 -18.08 -13.31 4.67
CA LEU A 227 -17.46 -14.25 5.62
C LEU A 227 -18.27 -15.55 5.75
N LEU A 228 -19.59 -15.46 5.69
CA LEU A 228 -20.50 -16.61 5.78
C LEU A 228 -20.55 -17.43 4.48
N GLY A 229 -19.98 -16.90 3.40
CA GLY A 229 -19.97 -17.52 2.07
C GLY A 229 -20.88 -16.79 1.07
N GLU A 230 -20.57 -16.95 -0.22
CA GLU A 230 -21.28 -16.23 -1.30
C GLU A 230 -22.76 -16.58 -1.39
N MET A 231 -23.12 -17.87 -1.20
CA MET A 231 -24.51 -18.32 -1.21
C MET A 231 -25.32 -17.70 -0.08
N TYR A 232 -24.72 -17.66 1.11
CA TYR A 232 -25.37 -17.08 2.29
C TYR A 232 -25.53 -15.55 2.15
N ALA A 233 -24.48 -14.89 1.65
CA ALA A 233 -24.52 -13.45 1.36
C ALA A 233 -25.60 -13.11 0.30
N ALA A 234 -25.76 -13.94 -0.73
CA ALA A 234 -26.81 -13.76 -1.73
C ALA A 234 -28.23 -13.87 -1.13
N ASN A 235 -28.45 -14.84 -0.23
CA ASN A 235 -29.71 -14.99 0.49
C ASN A 235 -30.03 -13.80 1.42
N LEU A 236 -28.99 -13.11 1.90
CA LEU A 236 -29.13 -11.84 2.66
C LEU A 236 -29.36 -10.63 1.75
N GLY A 237 -29.54 -10.81 0.44
CA GLY A 237 -29.80 -9.74 -0.51
C GLY A 237 -28.54 -9.05 -1.06
N ILE A 238 -27.35 -9.57 -0.80
CA ILE A 238 -26.10 -9.01 -1.34
C ILE A 238 -25.93 -9.40 -2.80
N GLN A 239 -25.80 -8.42 -3.68
CA GLN A 239 -25.49 -8.62 -5.10
C GLN A 239 -24.01 -8.98 -5.29
N ILE A 240 -23.68 -10.27 -5.24
CA ILE A 240 -22.30 -10.77 -5.22
C ILE A 240 -21.43 -10.19 -6.34
N LYS A 241 -21.92 -10.21 -7.60
CA LYS A 241 -21.17 -9.66 -8.75
C LYS A 241 -20.82 -8.18 -8.58
N ARG A 242 -21.79 -7.38 -8.17
CA ARG A 242 -21.60 -5.94 -7.96
C ARG A 242 -20.64 -5.68 -6.79
N THR A 243 -20.81 -6.38 -5.69
CA THR A 243 -19.94 -6.29 -4.52
C THR A 243 -18.49 -6.65 -4.86
N ARG A 244 -18.28 -7.73 -5.64
CA ARG A 244 -16.96 -8.13 -6.12
C ARG A 244 -16.30 -7.02 -6.94
N ILE A 245 -17.01 -6.41 -7.88
CA ILE A 245 -16.50 -5.31 -8.72
C ILE A 245 -16.12 -4.11 -7.84
N VAL A 246 -16.98 -3.72 -6.88
CA VAL A 246 -16.70 -2.57 -6.00
C VAL A 246 -15.50 -2.84 -5.09
N ILE A 247 -15.36 -4.07 -4.58
CA ILE A 247 -14.15 -4.48 -3.80
C ILE A 247 -12.89 -4.37 -4.67
N LEU A 248 -12.93 -4.88 -5.91
CA LEU A 248 -11.80 -4.83 -6.84
C LEU A 248 -11.44 -3.38 -7.21
N LEU A 249 -12.43 -2.52 -7.45
CA LEU A 249 -12.20 -1.09 -7.71
C LEU A 249 -11.59 -0.39 -6.50
N CYS A 250 -12.13 -0.62 -5.30
CA CYS A 250 -11.60 -0.06 -4.07
C CYS A 250 -10.14 -0.49 -3.85
N THR A 251 -9.86 -1.78 -3.97
CA THR A 251 -8.52 -2.34 -3.89
C THR A 251 -7.59 -1.77 -4.96
N GLY A 252 -8.10 -1.65 -6.18
CA GLY A 252 -7.37 -1.08 -7.31
C GLY A 252 -6.94 0.36 -7.06
N ILE A 253 -7.86 1.23 -6.62
CA ILE A 253 -7.56 2.63 -6.28
C ILE A 253 -6.48 2.69 -5.19
N LEU A 254 -6.66 1.96 -4.08
CA LEU A 254 -5.72 1.96 -2.97
C LEU A 254 -4.32 1.48 -3.38
N THR A 255 -4.25 0.39 -4.15
CA THR A 255 -2.98 -0.22 -4.57
C THR A 255 -2.32 0.58 -5.69
N ALA A 256 -3.07 0.96 -6.74
CA ALA A 256 -2.53 1.72 -7.87
C ALA A 256 -1.96 3.07 -7.42
N THR A 257 -2.71 3.82 -6.59
CA THR A 257 -2.24 5.08 -6.03
C THR A 257 -0.95 4.88 -5.22
N THR A 258 -0.94 3.93 -4.29
CA THR A 258 0.25 3.68 -3.47
C THR A 258 1.44 3.25 -4.31
N THR A 259 1.25 2.31 -5.26
CA THR A 259 2.34 1.81 -6.11
C THR A 259 2.86 2.89 -7.06
N ALA A 260 1.99 3.73 -7.62
CA ALA A 260 2.41 4.80 -8.54
C ALA A 260 3.32 5.84 -7.87
N PHE A 261 3.04 6.19 -6.62
CA PHE A 261 3.79 7.23 -5.90
C PHE A 261 4.95 6.69 -5.07
N CYS A 262 4.81 5.52 -4.49
CA CYS A 262 5.79 4.95 -3.55
C CYS A 262 6.60 3.79 -4.14
N GLY A 263 6.31 3.38 -5.39
CA GLY A 263 6.78 2.11 -5.93
C GLY A 263 6.01 0.91 -5.34
N PRO A 264 6.29 -0.30 -5.82
CA PRO A 264 5.67 -1.51 -5.30
C PRO A 264 6.13 -1.75 -3.86
N ILE A 265 5.19 -1.90 -2.92
CA ILE A 265 5.48 -2.20 -1.51
C ILE A 265 4.93 -3.58 -1.18
N SER A 266 5.83 -4.46 -0.76
CA SER A 266 5.53 -5.85 -0.46
C SER A 266 5.12 -6.05 1.01
N PHE A 267 4.44 -7.15 1.30
CA PHE A 267 4.11 -7.67 2.64
C PHE A 267 3.14 -6.84 3.48
N VAL A 268 3.07 -5.53 3.41
CA VAL A 268 2.17 -4.72 4.25
C VAL A 268 0.72 -5.15 4.07
N GLY A 269 0.24 -5.26 2.82
CA GLY A 269 -1.12 -5.71 2.53
C GLY A 269 -1.41 -7.17 2.89
N LEU A 270 -0.37 -7.99 3.00
CA LEU A 270 -0.51 -9.39 3.39
C LEU A 270 -0.46 -9.57 4.91
N ALA A 271 0.54 -9.01 5.58
CA ALA A 271 0.82 -9.26 6.99
C ALA A 271 -0.09 -8.48 7.95
N VAL A 272 -0.38 -7.20 7.66
CA VAL A 272 -1.11 -6.32 8.58
C VAL A 272 -2.53 -6.81 8.90
N PRO A 273 -3.35 -7.30 7.93
CA PRO A 273 -4.65 -7.86 8.28
C PRO A 273 -4.58 -9.05 9.25
N HIS A 274 -3.50 -9.82 9.20
CA HIS A 274 -3.28 -10.91 10.15
C HIS A 274 -2.94 -10.38 11.53
N ILE A 275 -2.06 -9.39 11.62
CA ILE A 275 -1.74 -8.72 12.89
C ILE A 275 -3.02 -8.16 13.52
N ALA A 276 -3.85 -7.47 12.75
CA ALA A 276 -5.11 -6.90 13.22
C ALA A 276 -6.09 -7.99 13.73
N ARG A 277 -6.20 -9.14 13.02
CA ARG A 277 -7.02 -10.27 13.49
C ARG A 277 -6.47 -10.91 14.77
N LEU A 278 -5.17 -11.08 14.88
CA LEU A 278 -4.53 -11.60 16.10
C LEU A 278 -4.79 -10.70 17.30
N MET A 279 -4.68 -9.37 17.13
CA MET A 279 -4.95 -8.40 18.18
C MET A 279 -6.41 -8.44 18.65
N LEU A 280 -7.36 -8.57 17.71
CA LEU A 280 -8.78 -8.47 17.99
C LEU A 280 -9.43 -9.82 18.38
N GLY A 281 -8.86 -10.94 17.97
CA GLY A 281 -9.51 -12.25 18.09
C GLY A 281 -10.87 -12.31 17.37
N SER A 282 -11.09 -11.48 16.35
CA SER A 282 -12.38 -11.33 15.67
C SER A 282 -12.20 -11.04 14.18
N SER A 283 -13.08 -11.61 13.36
CA SER A 283 -13.17 -11.34 11.91
C SER A 283 -14.24 -10.32 11.54
N ASN A 284 -14.94 -9.71 12.52
CA ASN A 284 -15.98 -8.70 12.25
C ASN A 284 -15.37 -7.43 11.64
N HIS A 285 -15.69 -7.15 10.37
CA HIS A 285 -15.15 -6.03 9.61
C HIS A 285 -15.51 -4.66 10.19
N LYS A 286 -16.59 -4.54 11.00
CA LYS A 286 -16.93 -3.28 11.68
C LYS A 286 -15.81 -2.78 12.59
N ILE A 287 -15.05 -3.72 13.18
CA ILE A 287 -13.93 -3.44 14.08
C ILE A 287 -12.61 -3.65 13.34
N LEU A 288 -12.57 -4.70 12.52
CA LEU A 288 -11.35 -5.12 11.85
C LEU A 288 -10.85 -4.12 10.81
N VAL A 289 -11.75 -3.49 10.02
CA VAL A 289 -11.34 -2.49 9.00
C VAL A 289 -10.63 -1.30 9.63
N PRO A 290 -11.20 -0.58 10.62
CA PRO A 290 -10.50 0.55 11.24
C PRO A 290 -9.20 0.14 11.95
N VAL A 291 -9.18 -0.99 12.65
CA VAL A 291 -7.96 -1.49 13.31
C VAL A 291 -6.89 -1.85 12.27
N THR A 292 -7.28 -2.43 11.12
CA THR A 292 -6.34 -2.72 10.03
C THR A 292 -5.75 -1.43 9.44
N MET A 293 -6.56 -0.39 9.26
CA MET A 293 -6.09 0.93 8.81
C MET A 293 -5.03 1.50 9.76
N LEU A 294 -5.35 1.56 11.06
CA LEU A 294 -4.44 2.08 12.08
C LEU A 294 -3.17 1.25 12.19
N THR A 295 -3.29 -0.09 12.25
CA THR A 295 -2.14 -0.99 12.32
C THR A 295 -1.26 -0.86 11.08
N GLY A 296 -1.87 -0.73 9.88
CA GLY A 296 -1.14 -0.51 8.62
C GLY A 296 -0.34 0.78 8.64
N SER A 297 -0.93 1.86 9.12
CA SER A 297 -0.25 3.15 9.31
C SER A 297 0.92 3.03 10.30
N CYS A 298 0.72 2.36 11.44
CA CYS A 298 1.77 2.14 12.43
C CYS A 298 2.93 1.31 11.84
N VAL A 299 2.63 0.21 11.14
CA VAL A 299 3.66 -0.64 10.54
C VAL A 299 4.44 0.11 9.47
N ALA A 300 3.78 0.88 8.61
CA ALA A 300 4.46 1.65 7.57
C ALA A 300 5.34 2.77 8.15
N LEU A 301 4.88 3.49 9.18
CA LEU A 301 5.69 4.47 9.90
C LEU A 301 6.89 3.83 10.59
N LEU A 302 6.70 2.67 11.22
CA LEU A 302 7.79 1.92 11.83
C LEU A 302 8.82 1.49 10.77
N CYS A 303 8.37 0.93 9.62
CA CYS A 303 9.25 0.60 8.51
C CYS A 303 10.02 1.82 8.01
N ASN A 304 9.34 2.96 7.88
CA ASN A 304 9.96 4.22 7.47
C ASN A 304 11.09 4.66 8.43
N MET A 305 10.89 4.50 9.72
CA MET A 305 11.95 4.79 10.72
C MET A 305 13.11 3.79 10.62
N LEU A 306 12.82 2.49 10.45
CA LEU A 306 13.83 1.43 10.37
C LEU A 306 14.67 1.48 9.08
N MET A 307 14.22 2.20 8.03
CA MET A 307 15.03 2.45 6.83
C MET A 307 16.28 3.28 7.14
N VAL A 308 16.25 4.10 8.17
CA VAL A 308 17.37 4.97 8.56
C VAL A 308 18.28 4.23 9.51
N VAL A 309 19.52 3.94 9.08
CA VAL A 309 20.54 3.29 9.91
C VAL A 309 21.27 4.35 10.71
N PRO A 310 21.26 4.29 12.07
CA PRO A 310 21.96 5.26 12.89
C PRO A 310 23.48 5.26 12.61
N GLY A 311 24.04 6.46 12.48
CA GLY A 311 25.49 6.62 12.26
C GLY A 311 25.98 6.30 10.84
N ASN A 312 25.08 5.96 9.94
CA ASN A 312 25.40 5.72 8.53
C ASN A 312 24.49 6.59 7.65
N ASN A 313 25.04 7.23 6.63
CA ASN A 313 24.27 8.06 5.69
C ASN A 313 23.49 7.21 4.66
N THR A 314 23.42 5.90 4.85
CA THR A 314 22.72 4.97 3.95
C THR A 314 21.28 4.78 4.41
N ILE A 315 20.36 4.82 3.45
CA ILE A 315 18.94 4.53 3.66
C ILE A 315 18.66 3.13 3.08
N LEU A 316 18.14 2.23 3.92
CA LEU A 316 17.75 0.90 3.48
C LEU A 316 16.52 0.97 2.57
N PRO A 317 16.44 0.13 1.53
CA PRO A 317 15.25 0.05 0.70
C PRO A 317 14.02 -0.41 1.51
N LEU A 318 12.85 0.16 1.24
CA LEU A 318 11.62 -0.20 1.95
C LEU A 318 11.27 -1.69 1.77
N ASN A 319 11.45 -2.22 0.57
CA ASN A 319 11.22 -3.63 0.26
C ASN A 319 12.26 -4.60 0.85
N ALA A 320 13.32 -4.12 1.50
CA ALA A 320 14.15 -4.94 2.37
C ALA A 320 13.60 -5.00 3.79
N VAL A 321 13.05 -3.89 4.29
CA VAL A 321 12.56 -3.77 5.67
C VAL A 321 11.18 -4.42 5.85
N THR A 322 10.23 -4.19 4.93
CA THR A 322 8.86 -4.69 5.06
C THR A 322 8.74 -6.22 5.12
N PRO A 323 9.50 -7.02 4.32
CA PRO A 323 9.49 -8.48 4.47
C PRO A 323 10.12 -8.96 5.75
N MET A 324 11.16 -8.29 6.26
CA MET A 324 11.80 -8.66 7.54
C MET A 324 10.80 -8.62 8.71
N LEU A 325 9.87 -7.67 8.69
CA LEU A 325 8.80 -7.60 9.68
C LEU A 325 7.60 -8.48 9.32
N GLY A 326 7.24 -8.55 8.04
CA GLY A 326 6.03 -9.21 7.58
C GLY A 326 6.15 -10.74 7.51
N ALA A 327 7.28 -11.27 7.05
CA ALA A 327 7.44 -12.71 6.86
C ALA A 327 7.37 -13.52 8.17
N PRO A 328 8.01 -13.11 9.29
CA PRO A 328 7.86 -13.82 10.56
C PRO A 328 6.40 -13.90 11.03
N VAL A 329 5.64 -12.82 10.86
CA VAL A 329 4.21 -12.78 11.21
C VAL A 329 3.42 -13.79 10.38
N ILE A 330 3.65 -13.84 9.08
CA ILE A 330 2.96 -14.78 8.19
C ILE A 330 3.31 -16.22 8.54
N ILE A 331 4.58 -16.51 8.79
CA ILE A 331 5.03 -17.85 9.21
C ILE A 331 4.35 -18.25 10.52
N TYR A 332 4.34 -17.36 11.51
CA TYR A 332 3.66 -17.61 12.79
C TYR A 332 2.17 -17.90 12.59
N VAL A 333 1.50 -17.13 11.75
CA VAL A 333 0.07 -17.29 11.42
C VAL A 333 -0.20 -18.64 10.77
N ILE A 334 0.64 -19.06 9.81
CA ILE A 334 0.46 -20.34 9.09
C ILE A 334 0.64 -21.51 10.05
N VAL A 335 1.66 -21.47 10.89
CA VAL A 335 1.96 -22.54 11.87
C VAL A 335 0.86 -22.65 12.93
N ASN A 336 0.33 -21.51 13.39
CA ASN A 336 -0.68 -21.46 14.45
C ASN A 336 -2.12 -21.31 13.91
N ARG A 337 -2.38 -21.69 12.67
CA ARG A 337 -3.67 -21.53 11.97
C ARG A 337 -4.89 -22.06 12.74
N LYS A 338 -4.73 -23.09 13.56
CA LYS A 338 -5.81 -23.69 14.38
C LYS A 338 -6.41 -22.72 15.40
N ASN A 339 -5.67 -21.69 15.81
CA ASN A 339 -6.06 -20.73 16.84
C ASN A 339 -6.63 -19.44 16.27
N ILE A 340 -6.69 -19.27 14.94
CA ILE A 340 -7.09 -18.05 14.30
C ILE A 340 -8.34 -18.29 13.46
N GLN A 341 -9.46 -17.68 13.86
CA GLN A 341 -10.69 -17.72 13.08
C GLN A 341 -10.58 -16.75 11.89
N TYR A 342 -10.39 -17.32 10.68
CA TYR A 342 -10.37 -16.52 9.44
C TYR A 342 -11.75 -16.41 8.80
N PHE A 343 -12.42 -17.54 8.67
CA PHE A 343 -13.70 -17.68 7.99
C PHE A 343 -14.51 -18.74 8.74
N ASN A 344 -15.74 -18.42 9.11
CA ASN A 344 -16.67 -19.36 9.73
C ASN A 344 -17.29 -20.29 8.68
#